data_7d0c5c31d6336caa6f67a389d7797b15
#
_entry.id   7d0c5c31d6336caa6f67a389d7797b15
#
_cell.length_a   1.000
_cell.length_b   1.000
_cell.length_c   1.000
_cell.angle_alpha   90.00
_cell.angle_beta   90.00
_cell.angle_gamma   90.00
#
_symmetry.space_group_name_H-M   'P 1'
#
loop_
_entity.id
_entity.type
_entity.pdbx_description
1 polymer ?
#
loop_
_entity_poly.entity_id
_entity_poly.type
_entity_poly.pdbx_seq_one_letter_code
_entity_poly.pdbx_strand_id
1 'polypeptide(L)'
;MRILYNLLLSGITESFSSGVTFQYSAVASMFISSSIFYFFIAHILPVNIVGSISLLYAIMNIMAVVFVFGLSNGIQHYLSYHLVRENHSAIMRLMRQTIAFSVLLALAAFIFMFLASGKIAMLFFHSSAYTLSIKLIGIAIAGSVMINVFGAMLLGLNQYKKYSLIYIFINIFTYFFPLLMLFLTGQSVYLIAGLASINILSAMLFLFFVYRIYGRLSGLQTKSVKEPYHNLIYYSIPLFFSSIMGTSATYIDRIVVSYFINLSYLGVYNFALIIASAAAFLVAPVSNLLIPKLSTFFSLDNKEGFRNSIRILLNIVSLIYIPAALGIAALSRILLFEFAGKAYTMAYLPLIIIMFVTSIFIGSTVLASGISSIRRTKIFIYSSGFALASNVVLSVILIPRFNIIGAAIAYSSMNAVNFTIVYYYSRKFGVNNYDISRIIKIWISSLIMFGIIYTIQGLLPYTMINIFIYILGGLLIYLVEIKIFRLINQEEMGYIISVIPDRFGAIRYLAKSLAYNEKKGNYDRLFRFIK
;
A
#
# COMPACT_ATOMS: atom_id res chain seq x y z
N MET A 1 -36.20 -12.55 -14.51
CA MET A 1 -35.00 -13.12 -13.87
C MET A 1 -33.72 -12.89 -14.68
N ARG A 2 -33.59 -13.31 -15.95
CA ARG A 2 -32.39 -13.04 -16.78
C ARG A 2 -32.01 -11.56 -16.92
N ILE A 3 -32.96 -10.63 -16.97
CA ILE A 3 -32.70 -9.18 -17.12
C ILE A 3 -32.17 -8.58 -15.80
N LEU A 4 -32.67 -9.02 -14.65
CA LEU A 4 -32.12 -8.63 -13.32
C LEU A 4 -30.75 -9.28 -13.04
N TYR A 5 -30.56 -10.51 -13.49
CA TYR A 5 -29.28 -11.21 -13.50
C TYR A 5 -28.26 -10.47 -14.37
N ASN A 6 -28.64 -10.03 -15.56
CA ASN A 6 -27.80 -9.20 -16.42
C ASN A 6 -27.55 -7.78 -15.86
N LEU A 7 -28.49 -7.19 -15.10
CA LEU A 7 -28.30 -5.89 -14.43
C LEU A 7 -27.42 -5.99 -13.18
N LEU A 8 -27.45 -7.12 -12.46
CA LEU A 8 -26.50 -7.42 -11.37
C LEU A 8 -25.15 -7.86 -11.92
N LEU A 9 -25.15 -8.58 -13.04
CA LEU A 9 -23.95 -9.03 -13.76
C LEU A 9 -23.40 -8.01 -14.75
N SER A 10 -24.10 -6.94 -15.11
CA SER A 10 -23.51 -5.83 -15.87
C SER A 10 -22.37 -5.13 -15.14
N GLY A 11 -22.24 -5.39 -13.81
CA GLY A 11 -21.01 -5.10 -13.10
C GLY A 11 -19.91 -6.17 -13.26
N ILE A 12 -20.23 -7.39 -13.71
CA ILE A 12 -19.28 -8.51 -13.90
C ILE A 12 -18.74 -8.51 -15.35
N THR A 13 -19.50 -7.99 -16.30
CA THR A 13 -19.10 -7.80 -17.70
C THR A 13 -18.36 -6.49 -17.97
N GLU A 14 -18.19 -5.63 -16.97
CA GLU A 14 -17.15 -4.58 -17.05
C GLU A 14 -15.82 -5.34 -17.17
N SER A 15 -15.16 -5.17 -18.30
CA SER A 15 -13.91 -5.85 -18.60
C SER A 15 -12.97 -5.73 -17.39
N PHE A 16 -12.31 -6.82 -17.02
CA PHE A 16 -11.31 -6.88 -15.93
C PHE A 16 -10.33 -5.70 -16.00
N SER A 17 -10.02 -5.22 -17.20
CA SER A 17 -9.19 -4.03 -17.46
C SER A 17 -9.80 -2.73 -16.90
N SER A 18 -11.14 -2.53 -16.94
CA SER A 18 -11.75 -1.31 -16.39
C SER A 18 -11.71 -1.30 -14.86
N GLY A 19 -11.98 -2.42 -14.20
CA GLY A 19 -11.88 -2.55 -12.73
C GLY A 19 -10.48 -2.26 -12.22
N VAL A 20 -9.47 -2.74 -12.94
CA VAL A 20 -8.05 -2.48 -12.66
C VAL A 20 -7.73 -0.99 -12.81
N THR A 21 -8.13 -0.36 -13.90
CA THR A 21 -7.89 1.08 -14.13
C THR A 21 -8.48 1.95 -13.01
N PHE A 22 -9.69 1.63 -12.53
CA PHE A 22 -10.31 2.35 -11.42
C PHE A 22 -9.56 2.14 -10.09
N GLN A 23 -9.05 0.95 -9.82
CA GLN A 23 -8.22 0.70 -8.62
C GLN A 23 -6.90 1.47 -8.68
N TYR A 24 -6.25 1.53 -9.84
CA TYR A 24 -5.07 2.37 -10.03
C TYR A 24 -5.35 3.84 -9.77
N SER A 25 -6.46 4.35 -10.30
CA SER A 25 -6.88 5.73 -10.09
C SER A 25 -7.13 6.02 -8.60
N ALA A 26 -7.67 5.05 -7.84
CA ALA A 26 -7.88 5.19 -6.40
C ALA A 26 -6.55 5.24 -5.62
N VAL A 27 -5.58 4.39 -5.97
CA VAL A 27 -4.25 4.41 -5.34
C VAL A 27 -3.49 5.70 -5.72
N ALA A 28 -3.59 6.13 -6.99
CA ALA A 28 -3.00 7.40 -7.46
C ALA A 28 -3.60 8.61 -6.74
N SER A 29 -4.93 8.66 -6.58
CA SER A 29 -5.59 9.74 -5.84
C SER A 29 -5.12 9.81 -4.38
N MET A 30 -4.95 8.67 -3.73
CA MET A 30 -4.41 8.61 -2.37
C MET A 30 -2.99 9.18 -2.30
N PHE A 31 -2.10 8.74 -3.20
CA PHE A 31 -0.71 9.19 -3.22
C PHE A 31 -0.60 10.69 -3.49
N ILE A 32 -1.30 11.20 -4.51
CA ILE A 32 -1.30 12.63 -4.86
C ILE A 32 -1.86 13.47 -3.72
N SER A 33 -3.03 13.10 -3.18
CA SER A 33 -3.68 13.87 -2.11
C SER A 33 -2.87 13.87 -0.82
N SER A 34 -2.25 12.73 -0.45
CA SER A 34 -1.38 12.67 0.72
C SER A 34 -0.11 13.49 0.51
N SER A 35 0.50 13.47 -0.68
CA SER A 35 1.69 14.26 -0.98
C SER A 35 1.42 15.75 -0.87
N ILE A 36 0.30 16.22 -1.43
CA ILE A 36 -0.13 17.62 -1.32
C ILE A 36 -0.37 17.99 0.15
N PHE A 37 -1.07 17.13 0.90
CA PHE A 37 -1.33 17.36 2.32
C PHE A 37 -0.04 17.53 3.12
N TYR A 38 0.91 16.59 2.97
CA TYR A 38 2.17 16.64 3.69
C TYR A 38 3.04 17.82 3.27
N PHE A 39 3.03 18.19 1.99
CA PHE A 39 3.69 19.40 1.51
C PHE A 39 3.19 20.65 2.26
N PHE A 40 1.88 20.85 2.32
CA PHE A 40 1.30 22.02 3.00
C PHE A 40 1.56 22.03 4.51
N ILE A 41 1.37 20.89 5.21
CA ILE A 41 1.58 20.87 6.66
C ILE A 41 3.04 21.08 7.04
N ALA A 42 4.01 20.67 6.19
CA ALA A 42 5.43 20.90 6.44
C ALA A 42 5.81 22.40 6.42
N HIS A 43 5.14 23.19 5.56
CA HIS A 43 5.41 24.61 5.40
C HIS A 43 4.61 25.50 6.35
N ILE A 44 3.47 25.00 6.85
CA ILE A 44 2.55 25.80 7.70
C ILE A 44 2.78 25.52 9.17
N LEU A 45 3.08 24.27 9.54
CA LEU A 45 3.13 23.84 10.93
C LEU A 45 4.57 23.65 11.43
N PRO A 46 4.84 23.92 12.72
CA PRO A 46 6.10 23.54 13.36
C PRO A 46 6.36 22.04 13.27
N VAL A 47 7.63 21.64 13.18
CA VAL A 47 8.07 20.24 12.99
C VAL A 47 7.53 19.29 14.08
N ASN A 48 7.46 19.74 15.33
CA ASN A 48 6.92 18.96 16.45
C ASN A 48 5.42 18.70 16.31
N ILE A 49 4.66 19.64 15.75
CA ILE A 49 3.23 19.46 15.47
C ILE A 49 3.05 18.46 14.32
N VAL A 50 3.86 18.55 13.28
CA VAL A 50 3.86 17.55 12.19
C VAL A 50 4.19 16.16 12.74
N GLY A 51 5.14 16.05 13.65
CA GLY A 51 5.44 14.80 14.36
C GLY A 51 4.26 14.28 15.18
N SER A 52 3.55 15.16 15.88
CA SER A 52 2.36 14.75 16.63
C SER A 52 1.24 14.24 15.72
N ILE A 53 1.03 14.88 14.57
CA ILE A 53 0.07 14.42 13.56
C ILE A 53 0.48 13.03 13.04
N SER A 54 1.76 12.82 12.74
CA SER A 54 2.27 11.50 12.30
C SER A 54 2.02 10.40 13.34
N LEU A 55 2.23 10.70 14.62
CA LEU A 55 1.97 9.78 15.71
C LEU A 55 0.47 9.46 15.85
N LEU A 56 -0.39 10.48 15.76
CA LEU A 56 -1.84 10.30 15.76
C LEU A 56 -2.31 9.41 14.61
N TYR A 57 -1.77 9.59 13.41
CA TYR A 57 -2.03 8.71 12.26
C TYR A 57 -1.53 7.27 12.50
N ALA A 58 -0.37 7.09 13.12
CA ALA A 58 0.15 5.75 13.45
C ALA A 58 -0.79 5.04 14.44
N ILE A 59 -1.19 5.72 15.51
CA ILE A 59 -2.16 5.21 16.49
C ILE A 59 -3.50 4.87 15.82
N MET A 60 -4.01 5.77 14.96
CA MET A 60 -5.25 5.56 14.22
C MET A 60 -5.20 4.28 13.39
N ASN A 61 -4.13 4.08 12.60
CA ASN A 61 -4.02 2.91 11.72
C ASN A 61 -3.89 1.61 12.50
N ILE A 62 -3.09 1.56 13.56
CA ILE A 62 -2.95 0.36 14.40
C ILE A 62 -4.29 0.03 15.09
N MET A 63 -4.91 1.02 15.72
CA MET A 63 -6.18 0.82 16.43
C MET A 63 -7.33 0.49 15.48
N ALA A 64 -7.38 1.09 14.29
CA ALA A 64 -8.38 0.74 13.30
C ALA A 64 -8.33 -0.76 12.94
N VAL A 65 -7.14 -1.32 12.71
CA VAL A 65 -6.99 -2.76 12.41
C VAL A 65 -7.35 -3.62 13.61
N VAL A 66 -7.00 -3.20 14.84
CA VAL A 66 -7.39 -3.91 16.07
C VAL A 66 -8.92 -4.02 16.16
N PHE A 67 -9.64 -2.92 15.95
CA PHE A 67 -11.10 -2.88 16.07
C PHE A 67 -11.84 -3.38 14.83
N VAL A 68 -11.23 -3.43 13.64
CA VAL A 68 -11.81 -4.13 12.47
C VAL A 68 -11.89 -5.63 12.69
N PHE A 69 -11.02 -6.20 13.53
CA PHE A 69 -11.03 -7.60 13.94
C PHE A 69 -11.07 -8.61 12.77
N GLY A 70 -10.41 -8.27 11.64
CA GLY A 70 -10.39 -9.11 10.45
C GLY A 70 -11.72 -9.24 9.70
N LEU A 71 -12.78 -8.56 10.15
CA LEU A 71 -14.12 -8.64 9.59
C LEU A 71 -14.18 -8.27 8.10
N SER A 72 -13.37 -7.29 7.67
CA SER A 72 -13.32 -6.86 6.27
C SER A 72 -12.96 -8.02 5.32
N ASN A 73 -11.93 -8.79 5.65
CA ASN A 73 -11.53 -9.95 4.84
C ASN A 73 -12.57 -11.08 4.90
N GLY A 74 -13.13 -11.34 6.10
CA GLY A 74 -14.15 -12.36 6.30
C GLY A 74 -15.43 -12.06 5.50
N ILE A 75 -15.99 -10.85 5.65
CA ILE A 75 -17.23 -10.48 4.96
C ILE A 75 -17.05 -10.44 3.44
N GLN A 76 -15.91 -9.93 2.94
CA GLN A 76 -15.61 -9.96 1.51
C GLN A 76 -15.64 -11.38 0.96
N HIS A 77 -14.98 -12.32 1.63
CA HIS A 77 -14.93 -13.74 1.22
C HIS A 77 -16.33 -14.38 1.21
N TYR A 78 -17.08 -14.26 2.31
CA TYR A 78 -18.38 -14.93 2.43
C TYR A 78 -19.45 -14.32 1.51
N LEU A 79 -19.44 -13.01 1.29
CA LEU A 79 -20.36 -12.39 0.33
C LEU A 79 -20.07 -12.85 -1.10
N SER A 80 -18.80 -12.90 -1.51
CA SER A 80 -18.41 -13.42 -2.83
C SER A 80 -18.80 -14.90 -3.00
N TYR A 81 -18.61 -15.72 -1.96
CA TYR A 81 -18.98 -17.12 -1.97
C TYR A 81 -20.50 -17.35 -2.16
N HIS A 82 -21.34 -16.60 -1.41
CA HIS A 82 -22.78 -16.70 -1.53
C HIS A 82 -23.35 -16.03 -2.78
N LEU A 83 -22.66 -15.00 -3.31
CA LEU A 83 -23.05 -14.33 -4.56
C LEU A 83 -23.01 -15.30 -5.75
N VAL A 84 -21.92 -16.08 -5.87
CA VAL A 84 -21.78 -17.11 -6.93
C VAL A 84 -22.84 -18.20 -6.81
N ARG A 85 -23.32 -18.50 -5.59
CA ARG A 85 -24.36 -19.51 -5.31
C ARG A 85 -25.78 -18.97 -5.32
N GLU A 86 -25.95 -17.69 -5.68
CA GLU A 86 -27.25 -16.99 -5.72
C GLU A 86 -28.04 -17.06 -4.39
N ASN A 87 -27.33 -17.21 -3.27
CA ASN A 87 -27.94 -17.30 -1.94
C ASN A 87 -28.15 -15.91 -1.34
N HIS A 88 -29.15 -15.20 -1.84
CA HIS A 88 -29.44 -13.82 -1.43
C HIS A 88 -29.88 -13.71 0.04
N SER A 89 -30.51 -14.74 0.60
CA SER A 89 -30.93 -14.74 2.00
C SER A 89 -29.72 -14.77 2.95
N ALA A 90 -28.70 -15.58 2.64
CA ALA A 90 -27.45 -15.60 3.40
C ALA A 90 -26.71 -14.27 3.27
N ILE A 91 -26.64 -13.69 2.07
CA ILE A 91 -26.02 -12.37 1.83
C ILE A 91 -26.67 -11.32 2.72
N MET A 92 -27.98 -11.17 2.68
CA MET A 92 -28.70 -10.17 3.49
C MET A 92 -28.50 -10.37 5.00
N ARG A 93 -28.54 -11.61 5.46
CA ARG A 93 -28.32 -11.93 6.88
C ARG A 93 -26.90 -11.56 7.32
N LEU A 94 -25.89 -11.97 6.54
CA LEU A 94 -24.49 -11.64 6.82
C LEU A 94 -24.28 -10.13 6.80
N MET A 95 -24.81 -9.41 5.81
CA MET A 95 -24.71 -7.95 5.75
C MET A 95 -25.32 -7.30 7.01
N ARG A 96 -26.54 -7.66 7.39
CA ARG A 96 -27.20 -7.09 8.58
C ARG A 96 -26.42 -7.35 9.87
N GLN A 97 -25.95 -8.59 10.07
CA GLN A 97 -25.19 -8.96 11.26
C GLN A 97 -23.84 -8.25 11.30
N THR A 98 -23.15 -8.15 10.16
CA THR A 98 -21.85 -7.48 10.07
C THR A 98 -21.97 -5.96 10.24
N ILE A 99 -23.04 -5.33 9.72
CA ILE A 99 -23.31 -3.90 9.97
C ILE A 99 -23.49 -3.66 11.47
N ALA A 100 -24.35 -4.43 12.14
CA ALA A 100 -24.58 -4.29 13.58
C ALA A 100 -23.30 -4.51 14.39
N PHE A 101 -22.51 -5.54 14.04
CA PHE A 101 -21.26 -5.84 14.73
C PHE A 101 -20.18 -4.78 14.47
N SER A 102 -20.09 -4.25 13.25
CA SER A 102 -19.13 -3.17 12.93
C SER A 102 -19.46 -1.87 13.68
N VAL A 103 -20.73 -1.54 13.87
CA VAL A 103 -21.16 -0.39 14.69
C VAL A 103 -20.77 -0.61 16.16
N LEU A 104 -20.96 -1.82 16.69
CA LEU A 104 -20.55 -2.17 18.05
C LEU A 104 -19.02 -2.00 18.22
N LEU A 105 -18.23 -2.51 17.27
CA LEU A 105 -16.76 -2.38 17.30
C LEU A 105 -16.30 -0.91 17.14
N ALA A 106 -16.98 -0.12 16.31
CA ALA A 106 -16.70 1.31 16.16
C ALA A 106 -16.99 2.07 17.46
N LEU A 107 -18.11 1.76 18.14
CA LEU A 107 -18.42 2.33 19.46
C LEU A 107 -17.39 1.89 20.52
N ALA A 108 -17.01 0.62 20.54
CA ALA A 108 -15.99 0.12 21.44
C ALA A 108 -14.64 0.83 21.23
N ALA A 109 -14.25 1.06 19.97
CA ALA A 109 -13.04 1.82 19.61
C ALA A 109 -13.11 3.26 20.13
N PHE A 110 -14.23 3.94 19.91
CA PHE A 110 -14.44 5.30 20.40
C PHE A 110 -14.37 5.37 21.93
N ILE A 111 -15.09 4.51 22.63
CA ILE A 111 -15.13 4.48 24.11
C ILE A 111 -13.74 4.18 24.67
N PHE A 112 -13.03 3.19 24.10
CA PHE A 112 -11.66 2.86 24.51
C PHE A 112 -10.73 4.06 24.37
N MET A 113 -10.70 4.72 23.19
CA MET A 113 -9.84 5.88 22.95
C MET A 113 -10.25 7.08 23.81
N PHE A 114 -11.54 7.28 24.06
CA PHE A 114 -12.03 8.36 24.93
C PHE A 114 -11.54 8.18 26.38
N LEU A 115 -11.68 6.97 26.94
CA LEU A 115 -11.27 6.66 28.31
C LEU A 115 -9.75 6.59 28.46
N ALA A 116 -9.03 6.09 27.45
CA ALA A 116 -7.57 5.97 27.49
C ALA A 116 -6.85 7.27 27.08
N SER A 117 -7.56 8.30 26.59
CA SER A 117 -6.99 9.49 25.95
C SER A 117 -5.93 10.20 26.82
N GLY A 118 -6.20 10.39 28.12
CA GLY A 118 -5.26 11.05 29.03
C GLY A 118 -3.99 10.22 29.26
N LYS A 119 -4.10 8.90 29.41
CA LYS A 119 -2.94 8.01 29.59
C LYS A 119 -2.10 7.95 28.31
N ILE A 120 -2.73 7.84 27.12
CA ILE A 120 -2.05 7.85 25.83
C ILE A 120 -1.33 9.17 25.60
N ALA A 121 -1.96 10.32 25.94
CA ALA A 121 -1.36 11.64 25.84
C ALA A 121 -0.08 11.75 26.65
N MET A 122 -0.11 11.34 27.91
CA MET A 122 1.06 11.39 28.79
C MET A 122 2.15 10.41 28.38
N LEU A 123 1.77 9.19 27.96
CA LEU A 123 2.75 8.13 27.66
C LEU A 123 3.52 8.40 26.37
N PHE A 124 2.85 8.85 25.31
CA PHE A 124 3.46 8.96 23.96
C PHE A 124 3.72 10.39 23.51
N PHE A 125 2.99 11.37 24.04
CA PHE A 125 3.19 12.79 23.70
C PHE A 125 3.84 13.59 24.83
N HIS A 126 3.98 12.99 26.00
CA HIS A 126 4.52 13.61 27.21
C HIS A 126 3.81 14.92 27.60
N SER A 127 2.55 15.09 27.19
CA SER A 127 1.76 16.29 27.43
C SER A 127 0.26 16.01 27.41
N SER A 128 -0.46 16.53 28.40
CA SER A 128 -1.93 16.46 28.46
C SER A 128 -2.64 17.30 27.39
N ALA A 129 -1.94 18.24 26.74
CA ALA A 129 -2.50 19.08 25.67
C ALA A 129 -3.06 18.28 24.49
N TYR A 130 -2.54 17.07 24.25
CA TYR A 130 -2.99 16.17 23.16
C TYR A 130 -4.22 15.33 23.50
N THR A 131 -4.75 15.41 24.74
CA THR A 131 -5.91 14.60 25.16
C THR A 131 -7.13 14.80 24.25
N LEU A 132 -7.43 16.06 23.85
CA LEU A 132 -8.53 16.36 22.94
C LEU A 132 -8.28 15.75 21.55
N SER A 133 -7.07 15.88 21.01
CA SER A 133 -6.70 15.31 19.72
C SER A 133 -6.85 13.78 19.70
N ILE A 134 -6.53 13.10 20.81
CA ILE A 134 -6.70 11.65 20.94
C ILE A 134 -8.17 11.25 21.02
N LYS A 135 -9.01 12.03 21.70
CA LYS A 135 -10.47 11.81 21.68
C LYS A 135 -11.04 11.96 20.27
N LEU A 136 -10.61 12.95 19.52
CA LEU A 136 -11.01 13.16 18.11
C LEU A 136 -10.52 12.02 17.21
N ILE A 137 -9.28 11.52 17.41
CA ILE A 137 -8.79 10.34 16.71
C ILE A 137 -9.65 9.10 17.03
N GLY A 138 -10.19 8.96 18.23
CA GLY A 138 -11.15 7.91 18.57
C GLY A 138 -12.38 7.92 17.65
N ILE A 139 -12.90 9.12 17.31
CA ILE A 139 -13.98 9.27 16.33
C ILE A 139 -13.51 8.86 14.93
N ALA A 140 -12.30 9.28 14.53
CA ALA A 140 -11.74 8.89 13.23
C ALA A 140 -11.53 7.37 13.12
N ILE A 141 -11.09 6.70 14.18
CA ILE A 141 -10.96 5.24 14.25
C ILE A 141 -12.32 4.57 14.07
N ALA A 142 -13.36 5.04 14.77
CA ALA A 142 -14.71 4.51 14.62
C ALA A 142 -15.20 4.60 13.16
N GLY A 143 -14.99 5.75 12.52
CA GLY A 143 -15.28 5.93 11.09
C GLY A 143 -14.46 4.98 10.21
N SER A 144 -13.16 4.84 10.47
CA SER A 144 -12.27 3.95 9.71
C SER A 144 -12.68 2.47 9.82
N VAL A 145 -13.11 2.00 10.99
CA VAL A 145 -13.65 0.64 11.18
C VAL A 145 -14.83 0.41 10.25
N MET A 146 -15.77 1.34 10.22
CA MET A 146 -16.96 1.25 9.36
C MET A 146 -16.60 1.31 7.87
N ILE A 147 -15.70 2.23 7.46
CA ILE A 147 -15.21 2.34 6.08
C ILE A 147 -14.61 1.02 5.60
N ASN A 148 -13.73 0.41 6.39
CA ASN A 148 -13.08 -0.85 6.04
C ASN A 148 -14.09 -1.99 5.86
N VAL A 149 -15.07 -2.13 6.76
CA VAL A 149 -16.06 -3.21 6.71
C VAL A 149 -17.06 -2.98 5.56
N PHE A 150 -17.60 -1.78 5.41
CA PHE A 150 -18.58 -1.48 4.36
C PHE A 150 -17.94 -1.48 2.96
N GLY A 151 -16.70 -0.99 2.84
CA GLY A 151 -15.92 -1.11 1.61
C GLY A 151 -15.71 -2.57 1.20
N ALA A 152 -15.37 -3.43 2.16
CA ALA A 152 -15.22 -4.87 1.94
C ALA A 152 -16.52 -5.55 1.51
N MET A 153 -17.68 -5.08 2.00
CA MET A 153 -18.99 -5.56 1.53
C MET A 153 -19.20 -5.24 0.04
N LEU A 154 -18.87 -4.03 -0.41
CA LEU A 154 -18.99 -3.66 -1.82
C LEU A 154 -18.07 -4.52 -2.70
N LEU A 155 -16.84 -4.76 -2.26
CA LEU A 155 -15.90 -5.64 -2.97
C LEU A 155 -16.41 -7.08 -3.02
N GLY A 156 -16.94 -7.61 -1.91
CA GLY A 156 -17.52 -8.95 -1.84
C GLY A 156 -18.76 -9.14 -2.72
N LEU A 157 -19.46 -8.05 -3.01
CA LEU A 157 -20.60 -8.01 -3.95
C LEU A 157 -20.18 -7.65 -5.39
N ASN A 158 -18.89 -7.71 -5.70
CA ASN A 158 -18.30 -7.38 -7.01
C ASN A 158 -18.62 -5.96 -7.53
N GLN A 159 -18.88 -5.00 -6.63
CA GLN A 159 -19.14 -3.61 -6.98
C GLN A 159 -17.85 -2.78 -7.08
N TYR A 160 -16.85 -3.28 -7.80
CA TYR A 160 -15.49 -2.70 -7.87
C TYR A 160 -15.46 -1.25 -8.32
N LYS A 161 -16.24 -0.88 -9.34
CA LYS A 161 -16.31 0.50 -9.85
C LYS A 161 -16.85 1.46 -8.80
N LYS A 162 -17.97 1.11 -8.14
CA LYS A 162 -18.55 1.95 -7.10
C LYS A 162 -17.60 2.09 -5.92
N TYR A 163 -17.00 0.98 -5.48
CA TYR A 163 -15.99 1.00 -4.44
C TYR A 163 -14.86 1.97 -4.79
N SER A 164 -14.27 1.85 -5.98
CA SER A 164 -13.14 2.68 -6.40
C SER A 164 -13.51 4.16 -6.55
N LEU A 165 -14.67 4.48 -7.10
CA LEU A 165 -15.13 5.87 -7.22
C LEU A 165 -15.36 6.52 -5.83
N ILE A 166 -15.99 5.79 -4.90
CA ILE A 166 -16.18 6.26 -3.52
C ILE A 166 -14.80 6.45 -2.86
N TYR A 167 -13.88 5.51 -3.08
CA TYR A 167 -12.54 5.56 -2.48
C TYR A 167 -11.71 6.73 -3.03
N ILE A 168 -11.81 7.05 -4.32
CA ILE A 168 -11.18 8.26 -4.91
C ILE A 168 -11.69 9.51 -4.21
N PHE A 169 -13.01 9.64 -4.09
CA PHE A 169 -13.63 10.76 -3.40
C PHE A 169 -13.14 10.85 -1.94
N ILE A 170 -13.19 9.75 -1.20
CA ILE A 170 -12.73 9.68 0.18
C ILE A 170 -11.26 10.08 0.29
N ASN A 171 -10.38 9.54 -0.55
CA ASN A 171 -8.95 9.86 -0.51
C ASN A 171 -8.69 11.36 -0.69
N ILE A 172 -9.37 12.00 -1.63
CA ILE A 172 -9.24 13.43 -1.85
C ILE A 172 -9.67 14.21 -0.59
N PHE A 173 -10.87 13.92 -0.08
CA PHE A 173 -11.42 14.68 1.05
C PHE A 173 -10.77 14.35 2.39
N THR A 174 -10.23 13.14 2.59
CA THR A 174 -9.49 12.77 3.81
C THR A 174 -8.24 13.62 4.02
N TYR A 175 -7.65 14.14 2.95
CA TYR A 175 -6.48 15.02 3.02
C TYR A 175 -6.85 16.49 2.83
N PHE A 176 -7.77 16.82 1.94
CA PHE A 176 -8.16 18.19 1.67
C PHE A 176 -8.99 18.81 2.79
N PHE A 177 -9.96 18.08 3.37
CA PHE A 177 -10.86 18.63 4.38
C PHE A 177 -10.14 19.00 5.70
N PRO A 178 -9.23 18.19 6.25
CA PRO A 178 -8.37 18.58 7.35
C PRO A 178 -7.52 19.82 7.07
N LEU A 179 -6.96 19.95 5.86
CA LEU A 179 -6.23 21.15 5.45
C LEU A 179 -7.14 22.38 5.45
N LEU A 180 -8.34 22.26 4.90
CA LEU A 180 -9.32 23.34 4.89
C LEU A 180 -9.63 23.79 6.32
N MET A 181 -9.84 22.87 7.25
CA MET A 181 -10.08 23.19 8.67
C MET A 181 -8.88 23.87 9.30
N LEU A 182 -7.66 23.45 8.97
CA LEU A 182 -6.43 24.11 9.42
C LEU A 182 -6.33 25.56 8.90
N PHE A 183 -6.59 25.78 7.60
CA PHE A 183 -6.54 27.10 6.98
C PHE A 183 -7.58 28.07 7.55
N LEU A 184 -8.80 27.58 7.85
CA LEU A 184 -9.87 28.41 8.39
C LEU A 184 -9.64 28.81 9.85
N THR A 185 -8.98 27.97 10.65
CA THR A 185 -8.89 28.12 12.10
C THR A 185 -7.49 28.47 12.60
N GLY A 186 -6.45 28.15 11.82
CA GLY A 186 -5.05 28.32 12.21
C GLY A 186 -4.57 27.35 13.31
N GLN A 187 -5.39 26.42 13.79
CA GLN A 187 -5.07 25.53 14.90
C GLN A 187 -5.02 24.04 14.47
N SER A 188 -3.95 23.34 14.84
CA SER A 188 -3.73 21.94 14.49
C SER A 188 -4.79 20.95 15.03
N VAL A 189 -5.48 21.31 16.11
CA VAL A 189 -6.57 20.50 16.67
C VAL A 189 -7.73 20.38 15.68
N TYR A 190 -8.06 21.45 14.95
CA TYR A 190 -9.14 21.43 13.96
C TYR A 190 -8.77 20.63 12.70
N LEU A 191 -7.47 20.47 12.39
CA LEU A 191 -7.03 19.50 11.39
C LEU A 191 -7.46 18.08 11.78
N ILE A 192 -7.26 17.70 13.05
CA ILE A 192 -7.68 16.40 13.57
C ILE A 192 -9.21 16.29 13.64
N ALA A 193 -9.91 17.36 13.99
CA ALA A 193 -11.38 17.40 13.94
C ALA A 193 -11.90 17.20 12.50
N GLY A 194 -11.25 17.84 11.51
CA GLY A 194 -11.54 17.63 10.09
C GLY A 194 -11.34 16.18 9.65
N LEU A 195 -10.25 15.54 10.08
CA LEU A 195 -10.01 14.13 9.84
C LEU A 195 -11.11 13.24 10.46
N ALA A 196 -11.51 13.51 11.69
CA ALA A 196 -12.57 12.78 12.37
C ALA A 196 -13.92 12.91 11.62
N SER A 197 -14.27 14.14 11.24
CA SER A 197 -15.51 14.44 10.52
C SER A 197 -15.58 13.75 9.18
N ILE A 198 -14.52 13.83 8.38
CA ILE A 198 -14.51 13.19 7.05
C ILE A 198 -14.55 11.66 7.13
N ASN A 199 -13.94 11.04 8.14
CA ASN A 199 -14.02 9.60 8.32
C ASN A 199 -15.47 9.16 8.64
N ILE A 200 -16.20 9.89 9.47
CA ILE A 200 -17.62 9.59 9.75
C ILE A 200 -18.48 9.82 8.52
N LEU A 201 -18.31 10.95 7.81
CA LEU A 201 -19.04 11.22 6.57
C LEU A 201 -18.78 10.15 5.51
N SER A 202 -17.55 9.70 5.38
CA SER A 202 -17.16 8.62 4.48
C SER A 202 -17.80 7.28 4.87
N ALA A 203 -17.85 6.97 6.16
CA ALA A 203 -18.54 5.78 6.68
C ALA A 203 -20.04 5.83 6.36
N MET A 204 -20.68 6.99 6.53
CA MET A 204 -22.09 7.19 6.19
C MET A 204 -22.34 7.04 4.68
N LEU A 205 -21.42 7.54 3.85
CA LEU A 205 -21.49 7.39 2.39
C LEU A 205 -21.42 5.91 1.98
N PHE A 206 -20.48 5.14 2.52
CA PHE A 206 -20.42 3.69 2.27
C PHE A 206 -21.67 2.97 2.78
N LEU A 207 -22.13 3.31 3.96
CA LEU A 207 -23.37 2.71 4.53
C LEU A 207 -24.57 2.96 3.62
N PHE A 208 -24.72 4.18 3.08
CA PHE A 208 -25.77 4.52 2.13
C PHE A 208 -25.78 3.59 0.91
N PHE A 209 -24.62 3.37 0.29
CA PHE A 209 -24.53 2.47 -0.87
C PHE A 209 -24.77 1.01 -0.49
N VAL A 210 -24.27 0.56 0.65
CA VAL A 210 -24.52 -0.78 1.19
C VAL A 210 -26.02 -0.99 1.44
N TYR A 211 -26.68 -0.02 2.06
CA TYR A 211 -28.12 -0.07 2.33
C TYR A 211 -28.95 -0.08 1.05
N ARG A 212 -28.57 0.71 0.05
CA ARG A 212 -29.22 0.71 -1.27
C ARG A 212 -29.14 -0.65 -1.97
N ILE A 213 -28.01 -1.35 -1.84
CA ILE A 213 -27.85 -2.71 -2.38
C ILE A 213 -28.68 -3.69 -1.56
N TYR A 214 -28.66 -3.57 -0.24
CA TYR A 214 -29.47 -4.40 0.66
C TYR A 214 -30.97 -4.31 0.30
N GLY A 215 -31.51 -3.11 0.10
CA GLY A 215 -32.92 -2.91 -0.29
C GLY A 215 -33.28 -3.55 -1.64
N ARG A 216 -32.34 -3.59 -2.61
CA ARG A 216 -32.56 -4.30 -3.87
C ARG A 216 -32.60 -5.82 -3.73
N LEU A 217 -31.79 -6.37 -2.83
CA LEU A 217 -31.73 -7.81 -2.57
C LEU A 217 -32.95 -8.29 -1.76
N SER A 218 -33.54 -7.45 -0.92
CA SER A 218 -34.71 -7.81 -0.06
C SER A 218 -35.97 -8.14 -0.85
N GLY A 219 -36.09 -7.66 -2.09
CA GLY A 219 -37.20 -8.00 -3.00
C GLY A 219 -37.08 -9.35 -3.71
N LEU A 220 -36.01 -10.10 -3.52
CA LEU A 220 -35.75 -11.38 -4.18
C LEU A 220 -36.17 -12.54 -3.26
N GLN A 221 -37.13 -13.38 -3.72
CA GLN A 221 -37.48 -14.61 -3.01
C GLN A 221 -36.37 -15.65 -3.17
N THR A 222 -35.88 -16.19 -2.05
CA THR A 222 -34.83 -17.22 -2.05
C THR A 222 -35.04 -18.26 -0.95
N LYS A 223 -34.56 -19.49 -1.21
CA LYS A 223 -34.52 -20.57 -0.22
C LYS A 223 -33.62 -20.17 0.95
N SER A 224 -34.09 -20.27 2.16
CA SER A 224 -33.33 -19.93 3.37
C SER A 224 -32.30 -21.02 3.67
N VAL A 225 -31.03 -20.77 3.35
CA VAL A 225 -29.90 -21.56 3.86
C VAL A 225 -29.34 -20.83 5.08
N LYS A 226 -29.37 -21.45 6.24
CA LYS A 226 -28.82 -20.88 7.48
C LYS A 226 -27.30 -21.04 7.48
N GLU A 227 -26.58 -19.96 7.18
CA GLU A 227 -25.13 -19.89 7.43
C GLU A 227 -24.92 -19.30 8.83
N PRO A 228 -24.23 -19.98 9.75
CA PRO A 228 -23.97 -19.44 11.08
C PRO A 228 -22.89 -18.36 11.02
N TYR A 229 -23.14 -17.20 11.65
CA TYR A 229 -22.22 -16.05 11.64
C TYR A 229 -20.86 -16.35 12.29
N HIS A 230 -20.79 -17.34 13.18
CA HIS A 230 -19.53 -17.74 13.82
C HIS A 230 -18.50 -18.25 12.81
N ASN A 231 -18.91 -18.84 11.67
CA ASN A 231 -18.00 -19.26 10.60
C ASN A 231 -17.23 -18.09 10.02
N LEU A 232 -17.89 -16.95 9.82
CA LEU A 232 -17.26 -15.71 9.36
C LEU A 232 -16.24 -15.22 10.38
N ILE A 233 -16.59 -15.20 11.68
CA ILE A 233 -15.67 -14.78 12.73
C ILE A 233 -14.47 -15.72 12.81
N TYR A 234 -14.71 -17.02 12.82
CA TYR A 234 -13.63 -18.02 12.88
C TYR A 234 -12.66 -17.89 11.70
N TYR A 235 -13.17 -17.64 10.50
CA TYR A 235 -12.35 -17.36 9.31
C TYR A 235 -11.56 -16.05 9.44
N SER A 236 -12.14 -15.05 10.11
CA SER A 236 -11.54 -13.72 10.28
C SER A 236 -10.37 -13.69 11.27
N ILE A 237 -10.35 -14.58 12.28
CA ILE A 237 -9.32 -14.57 13.34
C ILE A 237 -7.87 -14.71 12.82
N PRO A 238 -7.52 -15.69 11.98
CA PRO A 238 -6.15 -15.79 11.46
C PRO A 238 -5.74 -14.56 10.62
N LEU A 239 -6.69 -14.00 9.87
CA LEU A 239 -6.48 -12.82 9.04
C LEU A 239 -6.31 -11.55 9.90
N PHE A 240 -7.01 -11.47 11.02
CA PHE A 240 -6.82 -10.44 12.04
C PHE A 240 -5.38 -10.41 12.56
N PHE A 241 -4.86 -11.56 13.00
CA PHE A 241 -3.49 -11.63 13.50
C PHE A 241 -2.45 -11.24 12.45
N SER A 242 -2.63 -11.67 11.21
CA SER A 242 -1.75 -11.27 10.11
C SER A 242 -1.81 -9.77 9.85
N SER A 243 -3.00 -9.19 9.83
CA SER A 243 -3.22 -7.76 9.57
C SER A 243 -2.67 -6.88 10.69
N ILE A 244 -2.91 -7.23 11.96
CA ILE A 244 -2.40 -6.45 13.10
C ILE A 244 -0.87 -6.50 13.17
N MET A 245 -0.26 -7.68 12.93
CA MET A 245 1.19 -7.80 12.90
C MET A 245 1.80 -6.98 11.77
N GLY A 246 1.23 -7.05 10.56
CA GLY A 246 1.72 -6.29 9.41
C GLY A 246 1.56 -4.78 9.58
N THR A 247 0.40 -4.33 10.04
CA THR A 247 0.17 -2.89 10.28
C THR A 247 1.04 -2.38 11.43
N SER A 248 1.12 -3.12 12.55
CA SER A 248 1.99 -2.73 13.65
C SER A 248 3.46 -2.68 13.23
N ALA A 249 3.94 -3.64 12.43
CA ALA A 249 5.30 -3.62 11.91
C ALA A 249 5.60 -2.34 11.09
N THR A 250 4.59 -1.79 10.39
CA THR A 250 4.73 -0.59 9.57
C THR A 250 4.74 0.71 10.38
N TYR A 251 4.11 0.73 11.56
CA TYR A 251 3.88 1.97 12.31
C TYR A 251 4.53 2.02 13.70
N ILE A 252 5.05 0.90 14.22
CA ILE A 252 5.57 0.82 15.59
C ILE A 252 6.80 1.70 15.83
N ASP A 253 7.64 1.86 14.82
CA ASP A 253 8.82 2.72 14.85
C ASP A 253 8.47 4.17 15.20
N ARG A 254 7.33 4.70 14.72
CA ARG A 254 6.86 6.04 15.04
C ARG A 254 6.50 6.19 16.51
N ILE A 255 5.89 5.15 17.10
CA ILE A 255 5.56 5.11 18.52
C ILE A 255 6.85 5.07 19.34
N VAL A 256 7.82 4.24 18.93
CA VAL A 256 9.10 4.11 19.65
C VAL A 256 9.94 5.39 19.53
N VAL A 257 9.96 6.05 18.35
CA VAL A 257 10.65 7.35 18.19
C VAL A 257 10.04 8.42 19.08
N SER A 258 8.70 8.51 19.17
CA SER A 258 8.06 9.50 20.04
C SER A 258 8.33 9.23 21.53
N TYR A 259 8.39 7.97 21.92
CA TYR A 259 8.62 7.59 23.31
C TYR A 259 10.06 7.86 23.79
N PHE A 260 11.08 7.52 22.99
CA PHE A 260 12.48 7.62 23.39
C PHE A 260 13.15 8.95 23.04
N ILE A 261 12.68 9.67 22.02
CA ILE A 261 13.35 10.89 21.56
C ILE A 261 12.42 12.10 21.77
N ASN A 262 11.69 12.51 20.73
CA ASN A 262 10.68 13.57 20.76
C ASN A 262 9.89 13.64 19.44
N LEU A 263 8.84 14.48 19.47
CA LEU A 263 7.95 14.67 18.32
C LEU A 263 8.62 15.38 17.13
N SER A 264 9.63 16.24 17.36
CA SER A 264 10.32 16.93 16.25
C SER A 264 11.11 15.94 15.40
N TYR A 265 11.87 15.04 16.02
CA TYR A 265 12.57 13.99 15.28
C TYR A 265 11.60 13.03 14.58
N LEU A 266 10.45 12.76 15.19
CA LEU A 266 9.40 11.97 14.52
C LEU A 266 8.86 12.69 13.27
N GLY A 267 8.63 14.01 13.35
CA GLY A 267 8.20 14.82 12.20
C GLY A 267 9.20 14.74 11.05
N VAL A 268 10.48 14.90 11.35
CA VAL A 268 11.58 14.78 10.38
C VAL A 268 11.62 13.37 9.77
N TYR A 269 11.60 12.32 10.60
CA TYR A 269 11.65 10.93 10.15
C TYR A 269 10.44 10.54 9.27
N ASN A 270 9.27 11.04 9.60
CA ASN A 270 8.06 10.75 8.85
C ASN A 270 8.15 11.22 7.39
N PHE A 271 8.84 12.32 7.10
CA PHE A 271 9.07 12.76 5.72
C PHE A 271 9.98 11.82 4.93
N ALA A 272 10.97 11.19 5.56
CA ALA A 272 11.72 10.12 4.90
C ALA A 272 10.80 8.97 4.48
N LEU A 273 9.87 8.56 5.34
CA LEU A 273 8.91 7.49 5.03
C LEU A 273 7.92 7.88 3.93
N ILE A 274 7.44 9.14 3.92
CA ILE A 274 6.53 9.65 2.88
C ILE A 274 7.21 9.63 1.52
N ILE A 275 8.41 10.19 1.42
CA ILE A 275 9.18 10.22 0.16
C ILE A 275 9.53 8.77 -0.27
N ALA A 276 9.90 7.90 0.68
CA ALA A 276 10.15 6.49 0.41
C ALA A 276 8.93 5.77 -0.18
N SER A 277 7.72 6.13 0.24
CA SER A 277 6.48 5.53 -0.27
C SER A 277 6.23 5.80 -1.76
N ALA A 278 6.83 6.86 -2.33
CA ALA A 278 6.73 7.18 -3.75
C ALA A 278 7.29 6.05 -4.65
N ALA A 279 8.41 5.42 -4.24
CA ALA A 279 8.94 4.27 -4.98
C ALA A 279 7.99 3.06 -4.95
N ALA A 280 7.37 2.79 -3.80
CA ALA A 280 6.42 1.68 -3.65
C ALA A 280 5.17 1.87 -4.52
N PHE A 281 4.72 3.12 -4.71
CA PHE A 281 3.60 3.45 -5.59
C PHE A 281 3.82 2.97 -7.04
N LEU A 282 5.04 3.04 -7.55
CA LEU A 282 5.35 2.61 -8.93
C LEU A 282 5.13 1.11 -9.16
N VAL A 283 5.22 0.30 -8.11
CA VAL A 283 5.21 -1.17 -8.21
C VAL A 283 3.93 -1.81 -7.66
N ALA A 284 3.23 -1.15 -6.75
CA ALA A 284 2.02 -1.67 -6.12
C ALA A 284 0.97 -2.22 -7.11
N PRO A 285 0.71 -1.55 -8.25
CA PRO A 285 -0.25 -2.03 -9.22
C PRO A 285 0.15 -3.34 -9.92
N VAL A 286 1.44 -3.56 -10.13
CA VAL A 286 1.95 -4.77 -10.80
C VAL A 286 1.56 -6.01 -10.00
N SER A 287 1.70 -5.98 -8.67
CA SER A 287 1.37 -7.10 -7.80
C SER A 287 -0.11 -7.51 -7.86
N ASN A 288 -1.01 -6.54 -7.96
CA ASN A 288 -2.46 -6.78 -8.00
C ASN A 288 -2.94 -7.44 -9.32
N LEU A 289 -2.25 -7.13 -10.43
CA LEU A 289 -2.55 -7.73 -11.74
C LEU A 289 -2.06 -9.18 -11.84
N LEU A 290 -1.10 -9.56 -11.02
CA LEU A 290 -0.41 -10.83 -11.11
C LEU A 290 -1.16 -11.98 -10.48
N ILE A 291 -1.78 -11.76 -9.33
CA ILE A 291 -2.43 -12.82 -8.56
C ILE A 291 -3.45 -13.60 -9.39
N PRO A 292 -4.37 -12.97 -10.15
CA PRO A 292 -5.32 -13.69 -10.99
C PRO A 292 -4.64 -14.52 -12.09
N LYS A 293 -3.65 -13.94 -12.80
CA LYS A 293 -2.92 -14.63 -13.88
C LYS A 293 -2.13 -15.83 -13.35
N LEU A 294 -1.44 -15.67 -12.23
CA LEU A 294 -0.72 -16.75 -11.58
C LEU A 294 -1.66 -17.85 -11.07
N SER A 295 -2.82 -17.47 -10.52
CA SER A 295 -3.85 -18.42 -10.09
C SER A 295 -4.40 -19.25 -11.25
N THR A 296 -4.52 -18.66 -12.46
CA THR A 296 -4.93 -19.38 -13.66
C THR A 296 -3.88 -20.40 -14.06
N PHE A 297 -2.60 -20.05 -14.12
CA PHE A 297 -1.54 -21.00 -14.41
C PHE A 297 -1.48 -22.14 -13.39
N PHE A 298 -1.68 -21.82 -12.10
CA PHE A 298 -1.73 -22.83 -11.05
C PHE A 298 -2.92 -23.79 -11.21
N SER A 299 -4.10 -23.27 -11.54
CA SER A 299 -5.31 -24.10 -11.74
C SER A 299 -5.22 -25.03 -12.96
N LEU A 300 -4.42 -24.65 -13.97
CA LEU A 300 -4.15 -25.44 -15.18
C LEU A 300 -2.94 -26.39 -15.02
N ASP A 301 -2.36 -26.50 -13.82
CA ASP A 301 -1.10 -27.23 -13.51
C ASP A 301 0.07 -26.87 -14.45
N ASN A 302 0.05 -25.66 -15.02
CA ASN A 302 1.11 -25.16 -15.89
C ASN A 302 2.23 -24.55 -15.05
N LYS A 303 3.08 -25.42 -14.50
CA LYS A 303 4.20 -25.04 -13.62
C LYS A 303 5.26 -24.19 -14.34
N GLU A 304 5.50 -24.47 -15.62
CA GLU A 304 6.47 -23.72 -16.42
C GLU A 304 6.00 -22.30 -16.69
N GLY A 305 4.76 -22.13 -17.16
CA GLY A 305 4.16 -20.80 -17.38
C GLY A 305 4.07 -19.99 -16.09
N PHE A 306 3.78 -20.65 -14.96
CA PHE A 306 3.76 -20.03 -13.64
C PHE A 306 5.15 -19.50 -13.24
N ARG A 307 6.19 -20.34 -13.28
CA ARG A 307 7.57 -19.98 -12.92
C ARG A 307 8.15 -18.93 -13.86
N ASN A 308 7.87 -19.00 -15.15
CA ASN A 308 8.32 -18.01 -16.13
C ASN A 308 7.67 -16.66 -15.89
N SER A 309 6.37 -16.62 -15.58
CA SER A 309 5.68 -15.39 -15.22
C SER A 309 6.29 -14.75 -13.96
N ILE A 310 6.59 -15.51 -12.91
CA ILE A 310 7.28 -15.00 -11.71
C ILE A 310 8.63 -14.39 -12.08
N ARG A 311 9.44 -15.06 -12.91
CA ARG A 311 10.75 -14.56 -13.35
C ARG A 311 10.64 -13.23 -14.07
N ILE A 312 9.79 -13.15 -15.09
CA ILE A 312 9.58 -11.93 -15.89
C ILE A 312 9.20 -10.77 -14.98
N LEU A 313 8.32 -11.02 -14.03
CA LEU A 313 7.79 -9.99 -13.15
C LEU A 313 8.78 -9.55 -12.07
N LEU A 314 9.58 -10.48 -11.52
CA LEU A 314 10.70 -10.13 -10.66
C LEU A 314 11.66 -9.19 -11.39
N ASN A 315 11.96 -9.49 -12.65
CA ASN A 315 12.84 -8.66 -13.47
C ASN A 315 12.23 -7.29 -13.76
N ILE A 316 10.96 -7.22 -14.20
CA ILE A 316 10.28 -5.95 -14.50
C ILE A 316 10.15 -5.08 -13.24
N VAL A 317 9.74 -5.67 -12.11
CA VAL A 317 9.62 -4.93 -10.84
C VAL A 317 10.98 -4.42 -10.38
N SER A 318 12.01 -5.24 -10.46
CA SER A 318 13.38 -4.85 -10.11
C SER A 318 13.91 -3.76 -11.03
N LEU A 319 13.66 -3.87 -12.34
CA LEU A 319 14.09 -2.91 -13.36
C LEU A 319 13.48 -1.51 -13.16
N ILE A 320 12.28 -1.43 -12.59
CA ILE A 320 11.60 -0.16 -12.31
C ILE A 320 11.93 0.34 -10.91
N TYR A 321 11.85 -0.53 -9.90
CA TYR A 321 11.94 -0.11 -8.50
C TYR A 321 13.37 0.23 -8.06
N ILE A 322 14.36 -0.57 -8.44
CA ILE A 322 15.74 -0.38 -7.97
C ILE A 322 16.28 0.98 -8.40
N PRO A 323 16.25 1.37 -9.71
CA PRO A 323 16.72 2.70 -10.12
C PRO A 323 15.88 3.83 -9.53
N ALA A 324 14.56 3.66 -9.39
CA ALA A 324 13.71 4.67 -8.76
C ALA A 324 14.08 4.87 -7.27
N ALA A 325 14.28 3.79 -6.53
CA ALA A 325 14.68 3.87 -5.12
C ALA A 325 16.08 4.50 -4.96
N LEU A 326 17.06 4.10 -5.76
CA LEU A 326 18.40 4.67 -5.72
C LEU A 326 18.42 6.11 -6.26
N GLY A 327 17.56 6.47 -7.22
CA GLY A 327 17.37 7.85 -7.66
C GLY A 327 16.81 8.74 -6.54
N ILE A 328 15.80 8.28 -5.81
CA ILE A 328 15.29 8.96 -4.62
C ILE A 328 16.36 9.08 -3.54
N ALA A 329 17.15 8.04 -3.31
CA ALA A 329 18.28 8.08 -2.39
C ALA A 329 19.32 9.11 -2.80
N ALA A 330 19.68 9.17 -4.10
CA ALA A 330 20.61 10.16 -4.62
C ALA A 330 20.13 11.59 -4.41
N LEU A 331 18.85 11.85 -4.63
CA LEU A 331 18.23 13.17 -4.51
C LEU A 331 17.67 13.45 -3.11
N SER A 332 17.96 12.63 -2.10
CA SER A 332 17.34 12.68 -0.79
C SER A 332 17.41 14.07 -0.14
N ARG A 333 18.54 14.78 -0.21
CA ARG A 333 18.71 16.12 0.37
C ARG A 333 17.84 17.17 -0.31
N ILE A 334 17.86 17.22 -1.64
CA ILE A 334 17.12 18.21 -2.41
C ILE A 334 15.61 17.93 -2.33
N LEU A 335 15.19 16.65 -2.34
CA LEU A 335 13.79 16.27 -2.18
C LEU A 335 13.26 16.70 -0.82
N LEU A 336 13.98 16.43 0.27
CA LEU A 336 13.56 16.86 1.60
C LEU A 336 13.53 18.37 1.75
N PHE A 337 14.52 19.07 1.18
CA PHE A 337 14.60 20.53 1.22
C PHE A 337 13.43 21.18 0.50
N GLU A 338 13.16 20.79 -0.74
CA GLU A 338 12.12 21.39 -1.58
C GLU A 338 10.72 20.95 -1.17
N PHE A 339 10.56 19.70 -0.71
CA PHE A 339 9.25 19.17 -0.37
C PHE A 339 8.79 19.53 1.05
N ALA A 340 9.72 19.71 1.97
CA ALA A 340 9.38 19.92 3.38
C ALA A 340 10.14 21.08 4.05
N GLY A 341 11.21 21.58 3.43
CA GLY A 341 12.02 22.68 3.94
C GLY A 341 13.28 22.24 4.70
N LYS A 342 14.12 23.23 5.02
CA LYS A 342 15.46 23.04 5.60
C LYS A 342 15.49 22.16 6.87
N ALA A 343 14.48 22.31 7.75
CA ALA A 343 14.41 21.56 9.01
C ALA A 343 14.34 20.04 8.81
N TYR A 344 13.77 19.59 7.69
CA TYR A 344 13.56 18.17 7.38
C TYR A 344 14.75 17.52 6.67
N THR A 345 15.75 18.30 6.25
CA THR A 345 16.93 17.76 5.56
C THR A 345 17.73 16.77 6.40
N MET A 346 17.61 16.82 7.74
CA MET A 346 18.23 15.84 8.64
C MET A 346 17.78 14.38 8.36
N ALA A 347 16.64 14.20 7.70
CA ALA A 347 16.13 12.87 7.34
C ALA A 347 16.80 12.26 6.09
N TYR A 348 17.81 12.90 5.47
CA TYR A 348 18.42 12.39 4.25
C TYR A 348 19.10 11.03 4.43
N LEU A 349 19.83 10.82 5.53
CA LEU A 349 20.44 9.51 5.84
C LEU A 349 19.40 8.42 6.12
N PRO A 350 18.40 8.62 6.98
CA PRO A 350 17.26 7.71 7.10
C PRO A 350 16.64 7.34 5.75
N LEU A 351 16.39 8.32 4.86
CA LEU A 351 15.81 8.08 3.54
C LEU A 351 16.73 7.22 2.67
N ILE A 352 18.04 7.51 2.63
CA ILE A 352 19.02 6.71 1.90
C ILE A 352 19.00 5.26 2.40
N ILE A 353 19.06 5.03 3.72
CA ILE A 353 19.06 3.68 4.31
C ILE A 353 17.80 2.91 3.90
N ILE A 354 16.63 3.53 4.04
CA ILE A 354 15.35 2.90 3.69
C ILE A 354 15.34 2.53 2.20
N MET A 355 15.75 3.44 1.31
CA MET A 355 15.73 3.21 -0.13
C MET A 355 16.71 2.11 -0.57
N PHE A 356 17.93 2.12 -0.03
CA PHE A 356 18.90 1.06 -0.32
C PHE A 356 18.39 -0.31 0.10
N VAL A 357 17.93 -0.44 1.35
CA VAL A 357 17.51 -1.74 1.88
C VAL A 357 16.23 -2.24 1.21
N THR A 358 15.24 -1.37 1.00
CA THR A 358 13.99 -1.78 0.32
C THR A 358 14.23 -2.18 -1.14
N SER A 359 15.21 -1.57 -1.83
CA SER A 359 15.57 -1.95 -3.20
C SER A 359 16.20 -3.34 -3.29
N ILE A 360 16.95 -3.79 -2.27
CA ILE A 360 17.49 -5.15 -2.21
C ILE A 360 16.36 -6.18 -2.08
N PHE A 361 15.34 -5.88 -1.30
CA PHE A 361 14.30 -6.83 -0.89
C PHE A 361 12.98 -6.68 -1.65
N ILE A 362 12.93 -5.88 -2.72
CA ILE A 362 11.70 -5.62 -3.50
C ILE A 362 11.05 -6.89 -4.08
N GLY A 363 11.85 -7.90 -4.38
CA GLY A 363 11.36 -9.19 -4.89
C GLY A 363 10.34 -9.88 -3.97
N SER A 364 10.30 -9.51 -2.67
CA SER A 364 9.30 -10.05 -1.73
C SER A 364 7.87 -9.84 -2.20
N THR A 365 7.55 -8.73 -2.84
CA THR A 365 6.20 -8.39 -3.31
C THR A 365 5.68 -9.34 -4.39
N VAL A 366 6.55 -9.69 -5.35
CA VAL A 366 6.23 -10.63 -6.43
C VAL A 366 6.14 -12.06 -5.90
N LEU A 367 7.10 -12.47 -5.07
CA LEU A 367 7.10 -13.81 -4.46
C LEU A 367 5.89 -14.01 -3.53
N ALA A 368 5.49 -12.98 -2.77
CA ALA A 368 4.29 -13.01 -1.95
C ALA A 368 3.02 -13.18 -2.80
N SER A 369 2.94 -12.51 -3.95
CA SER A 369 1.82 -12.69 -4.90
C SER A 369 1.77 -14.12 -5.44
N GLY A 370 2.94 -14.73 -5.74
CA GLY A 370 3.05 -16.13 -6.13
C GLY A 370 2.58 -17.08 -5.03
N ILE A 371 2.98 -16.87 -3.78
CA ILE A 371 2.53 -17.68 -2.62
C ILE A 371 1.02 -17.52 -2.40
N SER A 372 0.49 -16.30 -2.55
CA SER A 372 -0.95 -16.04 -2.44
C SER A 372 -1.76 -16.79 -3.50
N SER A 373 -1.26 -16.85 -4.75
CA SER A 373 -1.94 -17.51 -5.86
C SER A 373 -2.06 -19.04 -5.67
N ILE A 374 -1.14 -19.66 -4.93
CA ILE A 374 -1.20 -21.10 -4.55
C ILE A 374 -1.92 -21.34 -3.22
N ARG A 375 -2.61 -20.32 -2.67
CA ARG A 375 -3.42 -20.35 -1.44
C ARG A 375 -2.65 -20.73 -0.16
N ARG A 376 -1.33 -20.49 -0.10
CA ARG A 376 -0.49 -20.78 1.09
C ARG A 376 -0.32 -19.54 1.99
N THR A 377 -1.40 -18.83 2.28
CA THR A 377 -1.40 -17.51 2.97
C THR A 377 -1.00 -17.56 4.45
N LYS A 378 -1.03 -18.74 5.11
CA LYS A 378 -0.57 -18.89 6.51
C LYS A 378 0.86 -18.40 6.74
N ILE A 379 1.68 -18.40 5.69
CA ILE A 379 3.09 -17.93 5.76
C ILE A 379 3.15 -16.47 6.14
N PHE A 380 2.17 -15.66 5.72
CA PHE A 380 2.16 -14.23 6.02
C PHE A 380 1.98 -13.93 7.50
N ILE A 381 1.39 -14.82 8.30
CA ILE A 381 1.33 -14.69 9.75
C ILE A 381 2.75 -14.76 10.32
N TYR A 382 3.54 -15.75 9.89
CA TYR A 382 4.93 -15.90 10.34
C TYR A 382 5.80 -14.74 9.86
N SER A 383 5.71 -14.38 8.56
CA SER A 383 6.55 -13.29 8.02
C SER A 383 6.22 -11.95 8.68
N SER A 384 4.95 -11.60 8.88
CA SER A 384 4.55 -10.37 9.56
C SER A 384 4.91 -10.39 11.05
N GLY A 385 4.77 -11.53 11.72
CA GLY A 385 5.13 -11.68 13.14
C GLY A 385 6.62 -11.49 13.38
N PHE A 386 7.48 -12.17 12.62
CA PHE A 386 8.93 -11.99 12.71
C PHE A 386 9.40 -10.61 12.25
N ALA A 387 8.76 -10.03 11.23
CA ALA A 387 9.03 -8.67 10.79
C ALA A 387 8.70 -7.65 11.89
N LEU A 388 7.55 -7.78 12.55
CA LEU A 388 7.18 -6.96 13.71
C LEU A 388 8.19 -7.12 14.85
N ALA A 389 8.52 -8.35 15.22
CA ALA A 389 9.47 -8.62 16.29
C ALA A 389 10.85 -8.00 15.99
N SER A 390 11.35 -8.14 14.76
CA SER A 390 12.60 -7.52 14.32
C SER A 390 12.53 -5.99 14.42
N ASN A 391 11.45 -5.37 13.93
CA ASN A 391 11.29 -3.92 14.01
C ASN A 391 11.25 -3.44 15.47
N VAL A 392 10.45 -4.08 16.34
CA VAL A 392 10.33 -3.70 17.76
C VAL A 392 11.67 -3.83 18.47
N VAL A 393 12.33 -4.99 18.36
CA VAL A 393 13.60 -5.25 19.06
C VAL A 393 14.68 -4.26 18.60
N LEU A 394 14.84 -4.08 17.29
CA LEU A 394 15.84 -3.15 16.78
C LEU A 394 15.48 -1.69 17.05
N SER A 395 14.21 -1.31 17.02
CA SER A 395 13.78 0.03 17.39
C SER A 395 14.13 0.36 18.84
N VAL A 396 13.84 -0.53 19.79
CA VAL A 396 14.14 -0.32 21.22
C VAL A 396 15.65 -0.22 21.47
N ILE A 397 16.48 -0.97 20.73
CA ILE A 397 17.94 -0.98 20.89
C ILE A 397 18.60 0.20 20.18
N LEU A 398 18.19 0.48 18.93
CA LEU A 398 18.92 1.42 18.05
C LEU A 398 18.42 2.85 18.15
N ILE A 399 17.13 3.10 18.39
CA ILE A 399 16.60 4.46 18.45
C ILE A 399 17.23 5.28 19.60
N PRO A 400 17.39 4.78 20.82
CA PRO A 400 18.05 5.53 21.89
C PRO A 400 19.51 5.90 21.59
N ARG A 401 20.20 5.10 20.75
CA ARG A 401 21.62 5.28 20.43
C ARG A 401 21.86 6.09 19.16
N PHE A 402 21.04 5.88 18.13
CA PHE A 402 21.23 6.41 16.78
C PHE A 402 20.08 7.29 16.31
N ASN A 403 19.14 7.66 17.19
CA ASN A 403 18.00 8.51 16.89
C ASN A 403 17.21 7.99 15.66
N ILE A 404 16.84 8.87 14.72
CA ILE A 404 16.06 8.54 13.51
C ILE A 404 16.82 7.61 12.53
N ILE A 405 18.14 7.54 12.59
CA ILE A 405 18.95 6.57 11.83
C ILE A 405 18.66 5.16 12.35
N GLY A 406 18.60 5.00 13.69
CA GLY A 406 18.21 3.74 14.33
C GLY A 406 16.80 3.29 13.91
N ALA A 407 15.86 4.23 13.82
CA ALA A 407 14.51 3.97 13.31
C ALA A 407 14.52 3.49 11.86
N ALA A 408 15.31 4.11 10.99
CA ALA A 408 15.45 3.71 9.59
C ALA A 408 16.03 2.30 9.44
N ILE A 409 17.02 1.93 10.24
CA ILE A 409 17.60 0.58 10.25
C ILE A 409 16.56 -0.44 10.73
N ALA A 410 15.85 -0.14 11.82
CA ALA A 410 14.81 -1.01 12.37
C ALA A 410 13.66 -1.23 11.38
N TYR A 411 13.16 -0.16 10.76
CA TYR A 411 12.15 -0.24 9.69
C TYR A 411 12.65 -1.07 8.49
N SER A 412 13.90 -0.88 8.11
CA SER A 412 14.50 -1.61 6.98
C SER A 412 14.67 -3.10 7.28
N SER A 413 14.98 -3.47 8.52
CA SER A 413 15.10 -4.87 8.94
C SER A 413 13.82 -5.67 8.77
N MET A 414 12.66 -5.04 8.96
CA MET A 414 11.35 -5.64 8.70
C MET A 414 11.25 -6.17 7.27
N ASN A 415 11.72 -5.38 6.28
CA ASN A 415 11.71 -5.77 4.88
C ASN A 415 12.66 -6.94 4.60
N ALA A 416 13.84 -6.94 5.23
CA ALA A 416 14.82 -8.01 5.12
C ALA A 416 14.27 -9.33 5.67
N VAL A 417 13.68 -9.30 6.87
CA VAL A 417 13.08 -10.48 7.51
C VAL A 417 11.90 -11.01 6.69
N ASN A 418 11.01 -10.12 6.25
CA ASN A 418 9.88 -10.50 5.39
C ASN A 418 10.35 -11.18 4.09
N PHE A 419 11.33 -10.56 3.39
CA PHE A 419 11.92 -11.16 2.19
C PHE A 419 12.51 -12.54 2.46
N THR A 420 13.30 -12.70 3.52
CA THR A 420 13.97 -13.96 3.85
C THR A 420 12.97 -15.09 4.04
N ILE A 421 11.88 -14.84 4.78
CA ILE A 421 10.84 -15.84 5.02
C ILE A 421 10.07 -16.15 3.73
N VAL A 422 9.63 -15.13 3.01
CA VAL A 422 8.90 -15.28 1.75
C VAL A 422 9.77 -15.99 0.70
N TYR A 423 11.06 -15.66 0.61
CA TYR A 423 12.01 -16.30 -0.29
C TYR A 423 12.22 -17.79 0.05
N TYR A 424 12.42 -18.12 1.34
CA TYR A 424 12.56 -19.51 1.79
C TYR A 424 11.34 -20.36 1.39
N TYR A 425 10.12 -19.87 1.71
CA TYR A 425 8.91 -20.61 1.38
C TYR A 425 8.61 -20.64 -0.12
N SER A 426 8.97 -19.61 -0.87
CA SER A 426 8.84 -19.60 -2.33
C SER A 426 9.69 -20.69 -2.99
N ARG A 427 10.91 -20.92 -2.47
CA ARG A 427 11.75 -22.07 -2.89
C ARG A 427 11.12 -23.40 -2.53
N LYS A 428 10.66 -23.54 -1.29
CA LYS A 428 10.04 -24.78 -0.79
C LYS A 428 8.81 -25.20 -1.60
N PHE A 429 8.03 -24.24 -2.08
CA PHE A 429 6.84 -24.52 -2.89
C PHE A 429 7.07 -24.49 -4.41
N GLY A 430 8.30 -24.36 -4.86
CA GLY A 430 8.63 -24.35 -6.29
C GLY A 430 8.13 -23.09 -7.03
N VAL A 431 7.75 -22.04 -6.29
CA VAL A 431 7.30 -20.76 -6.83
C VAL A 431 8.48 -19.92 -7.32
N ASN A 432 9.65 -20.12 -6.72
CA ASN A 432 10.81 -19.26 -6.95
C ASN A 432 11.46 -19.51 -8.32
N ASN A 433 11.65 -18.43 -9.07
CA ASN A 433 12.47 -18.40 -10.28
C ASN A 433 13.27 -17.08 -10.31
N TYR A 434 14.12 -16.88 -9.29
CA TYR A 434 14.86 -15.65 -9.06
C TYR A 434 16.17 -15.67 -9.87
N ASP A 435 16.29 -14.77 -10.86
CA ASP A 435 17.53 -14.58 -11.62
C ASP A 435 18.45 -13.60 -10.89
N ILE A 436 19.24 -14.14 -9.95
CA ILE A 436 20.15 -13.34 -9.11
C ILE A 436 21.16 -12.58 -9.97
N SER A 437 21.72 -13.21 -11.01
CA SER A 437 22.72 -12.59 -11.87
C SER A 437 22.20 -11.31 -12.52
N ARG A 438 20.94 -11.36 -12.99
CA ARG A 438 20.30 -10.22 -13.64
C ARG A 438 19.98 -9.11 -12.65
N ILE A 439 19.48 -9.45 -11.48
CA ILE A 439 19.20 -8.48 -10.44
C ILE A 439 20.46 -7.76 -9.98
N ILE A 440 21.59 -8.47 -9.88
CA ILE A 440 22.89 -7.85 -9.59
C ILE A 440 23.28 -6.86 -10.68
N LYS A 441 23.07 -7.17 -11.97
CA LYS A 441 23.34 -6.23 -13.06
C LYS A 441 22.46 -4.98 -12.98
N ILE A 442 21.17 -5.14 -12.68
CA ILE A 442 20.25 -4.01 -12.44
C ILE A 442 20.75 -3.15 -11.27
N TRP A 443 21.20 -3.81 -10.19
CA TRP A 443 21.75 -3.12 -9.02
C TRP A 443 23.01 -2.32 -9.35
N ILE A 444 23.99 -2.92 -10.06
CA ILE A 444 25.24 -2.26 -10.46
C ILE A 444 24.93 -1.05 -11.33
N SER A 445 24.09 -1.22 -12.35
CA SER A 445 23.63 -0.13 -13.22
C SER A 445 23.02 1.00 -12.40
N SER A 446 22.05 0.69 -11.54
CA SER A 446 21.38 1.69 -10.71
C SER A 446 22.34 2.36 -9.70
N LEU A 447 23.40 1.68 -9.23
CA LEU A 447 24.43 2.26 -8.38
C LEU A 447 25.32 3.25 -9.14
N ILE A 448 25.63 2.98 -10.41
CA ILE A 448 26.37 3.91 -11.27
C ILE A 448 25.52 5.19 -11.45
N MET A 449 24.26 5.05 -11.83
CA MET A 449 23.33 6.18 -11.92
C MET A 449 23.24 6.95 -10.59
N PHE A 450 23.10 6.25 -9.45
CA PHE A 450 23.10 6.85 -8.11
C PHE A 450 24.35 7.68 -7.87
N GLY A 451 25.55 7.12 -8.12
CA GLY A 451 26.83 7.79 -7.91
C GLY A 451 26.94 9.07 -8.73
N ILE A 452 26.58 9.01 -10.03
CA ILE A 452 26.61 10.18 -10.92
C ILE A 452 25.64 11.26 -10.42
N ILE A 453 24.40 10.92 -10.15
CA ILE A 453 23.39 11.90 -9.69
C ILE A 453 23.76 12.46 -8.32
N TYR A 454 24.25 11.62 -7.39
CA TYR A 454 24.65 12.04 -6.05
C TYR A 454 25.82 13.05 -6.08
N THR A 455 26.75 12.89 -7.00
CA THR A 455 27.89 13.82 -7.15
C THR A 455 27.49 15.14 -7.80
N ILE A 456 26.59 15.12 -8.78
CA ILE A 456 26.21 16.33 -9.52
C ILE A 456 25.06 17.12 -8.88
N GLN A 457 24.29 16.54 -7.94
CA GLN A 457 23.16 17.22 -7.31
C GLN A 457 23.52 18.52 -6.57
N GLY A 458 24.78 18.69 -6.18
CA GLY A 458 25.27 19.90 -5.52
C GLY A 458 25.74 21.00 -6.48
N LEU A 459 25.77 20.75 -7.80
CA LEU A 459 26.22 21.71 -8.79
C LEU A 459 25.20 22.80 -9.12
N LEU A 460 23.92 22.48 -8.97
CA LEU A 460 22.82 23.41 -9.18
C LEU A 460 22.14 23.75 -7.84
N PRO A 461 21.55 24.94 -7.71
CA PRO A 461 20.80 25.31 -6.52
C PRO A 461 19.61 24.35 -6.30
N TYR A 462 19.19 24.19 -5.04
CA TYR A 462 18.05 23.36 -4.71
C TYR A 462 16.77 24.09 -5.13
N THR A 463 16.15 23.61 -6.22
CA THR A 463 14.89 24.12 -6.76
C THR A 463 14.08 22.97 -7.34
N MET A 464 12.74 23.11 -7.34
CA MET A 464 11.85 22.12 -7.95
C MET A 464 12.19 21.83 -9.41
N ILE A 465 12.60 22.84 -10.19
CA ILE A 465 12.97 22.67 -11.61
C ILE A 465 14.21 21.77 -11.72
N ASN A 466 15.20 21.97 -10.87
CA ASN A 466 16.43 21.18 -10.91
C ASN A 466 16.18 19.72 -10.50
N ILE A 467 15.19 19.44 -9.65
CA ILE A 467 14.78 18.06 -9.38
C ILE A 467 14.33 17.35 -10.66
N PHE A 468 13.52 18.02 -11.51
CA PHE A 468 13.10 17.45 -12.79
C PHE A 468 14.28 17.22 -13.73
N ILE A 469 15.26 18.14 -13.76
CA ILE A 469 16.48 17.98 -14.56
C ILE A 469 17.27 16.75 -14.09
N TYR A 470 17.47 16.58 -12.79
CA TYR A 470 18.17 15.41 -12.24
C TYR A 470 17.40 14.10 -12.47
N ILE A 471 16.06 14.10 -12.35
CA ILE A 471 15.24 12.92 -12.66
C ILE A 471 15.37 12.54 -14.14
N LEU A 472 15.28 13.51 -15.05
CA LEU A 472 15.43 13.26 -16.50
C LEU A 472 16.84 12.81 -16.83
N GLY A 473 17.86 13.45 -16.24
CA GLY A 473 19.27 13.04 -16.39
C GLY A 473 19.51 11.61 -15.90
N GLY A 474 19.00 11.27 -14.71
CA GLY A 474 19.07 9.92 -14.17
C GLY A 474 18.36 8.88 -15.04
N LEU A 475 17.17 9.23 -15.55
CA LEU A 475 16.45 8.37 -16.50
C LEU A 475 17.26 8.12 -17.77
N LEU A 476 17.85 9.16 -18.36
CA LEU A 476 18.69 9.04 -19.57
C LEU A 476 19.92 8.16 -19.32
N ILE A 477 20.64 8.38 -18.21
CA ILE A 477 21.77 7.55 -17.80
C ILE A 477 21.32 6.09 -17.70
N TYR A 478 20.25 5.83 -16.98
CA TYR A 478 19.75 4.47 -16.78
C TYR A 478 19.27 3.79 -18.09
N LEU A 479 18.64 4.54 -19.01
CA LEU A 479 18.27 4.02 -20.33
C LEU A 479 19.48 3.60 -21.17
N VAL A 480 20.59 4.35 -21.09
CA VAL A 480 21.87 3.98 -21.72
C VAL A 480 22.42 2.71 -21.08
N GLU A 481 22.39 2.61 -19.75
CA GLU A 481 22.87 1.45 -19.01
C GLU A 481 22.04 0.19 -19.27
N ILE A 482 20.71 0.30 -19.43
CA ILE A 482 19.85 -0.82 -19.85
C ILE A 482 20.38 -1.46 -21.13
N LYS A 483 20.83 -0.65 -22.09
CA LYS A 483 21.35 -1.12 -23.37
C LYS A 483 22.76 -1.72 -23.24
N ILE A 484 23.65 -1.07 -22.49
CA ILE A 484 25.03 -1.52 -22.25
C ILE A 484 25.02 -2.87 -21.52
N PHE A 485 24.29 -2.98 -20.43
CA PHE A 485 24.23 -4.18 -19.59
C PHE A 485 23.24 -5.24 -20.08
N ARG A 486 22.51 -4.95 -21.18
CA ARG A 486 21.50 -5.85 -21.77
C ARG A 486 20.46 -6.31 -20.74
N LEU A 487 19.86 -5.35 -20.04
CA LEU A 487 18.99 -5.63 -18.89
C LEU A 487 17.58 -6.12 -19.28
N ILE A 488 17.12 -5.88 -20.51
CA ILE A 488 15.77 -6.24 -20.98
C ILE A 488 15.88 -7.16 -22.18
N ASN A 489 15.25 -8.33 -22.11
CA ASN A 489 15.11 -9.24 -23.25
C ASN A 489 13.82 -8.97 -24.05
N GLN A 490 13.67 -9.65 -25.21
CA GLN A 490 12.51 -9.47 -26.08
C GLN A 490 11.20 -9.93 -25.44
N GLU A 491 11.24 -10.98 -24.63
CA GLU A 491 10.05 -11.50 -23.95
C GLU A 491 9.50 -10.49 -22.95
N GLU A 492 10.36 -9.91 -22.11
CA GLU A 492 9.98 -8.88 -21.15
C GLU A 492 9.53 -7.60 -21.82
N MET A 493 10.20 -7.23 -22.92
CA MET A 493 9.79 -6.08 -23.70
C MET A 493 8.40 -6.30 -24.31
N GLY A 494 8.08 -7.50 -24.75
CA GLY A 494 6.74 -7.87 -25.20
C GLY A 494 5.68 -7.62 -24.12
N TYR A 495 5.94 -7.98 -22.87
CA TYR A 495 5.07 -7.68 -21.73
C TYR A 495 4.92 -6.18 -21.48
N ILE A 496 6.03 -5.42 -21.47
CA ILE A 496 6.01 -3.97 -21.27
C ILE A 496 5.17 -3.29 -22.36
N ILE A 497 5.39 -3.66 -23.63
CA ILE A 497 4.66 -3.10 -24.78
C ILE A 497 3.16 -3.43 -24.73
N SER A 498 2.79 -4.62 -24.25
CA SER A 498 1.38 -5.02 -24.15
C SER A 498 0.57 -4.15 -23.18
N VAL A 499 1.24 -3.49 -22.21
CA VAL A 499 0.62 -2.58 -21.24
C VAL A 499 0.53 -1.15 -21.79
N ILE A 500 1.38 -0.77 -22.74
CA ILE A 500 1.38 0.58 -23.33
C ILE A 500 0.25 0.68 -24.38
N PRO A 501 -0.73 1.60 -24.22
CA PRO A 501 -1.79 1.79 -25.20
C PRO A 501 -1.26 2.12 -26.61
N ASP A 502 -1.95 1.68 -27.65
CA ASP A 502 -1.53 1.84 -29.06
C ASP A 502 -1.30 3.30 -29.47
N ARG A 503 -2.03 4.24 -28.86
CA ARG A 503 -1.88 5.68 -29.08
C ARG A 503 -0.49 6.24 -28.77
N PHE A 504 0.33 5.53 -27.99
CA PHE A 504 1.70 5.93 -27.65
C PHE A 504 2.75 5.22 -28.53
N GLY A 505 2.58 5.24 -29.85
CA GLY A 505 3.44 4.55 -30.82
C GLY A 505 4.94 4.90 -30.70
N ALA A 506 5.28 6.19 -30.47
CA ALA A 506 6.66 6.63 -30.27
C ALA A 506 7.32 5.97 -29.02
N ILE A 507 6.58 5.86 -27.91
CA ILE A 507 7.06 5.21 -26.68
C ILE A 507 7.27 3.71 -26.93
N ARG A 508 6.35 3.06 -27.65
CA ARG A 508 6.51 1.66 -28.05
C ARG A 508 7.72 1.41 -28.94
N TYR A 509 8.01 2.33 -29.88
CA TYR A 509 9.17 2.24 -30.74
C TYR A 509 10.47 2.37 -29.95
N LEU A 510 10.57 3.39 -29.09
CA LEU A 510 11.71 3.58 -28.19
C LEU A 510 11.90 2.36 -27.25
N ALA A 511 10.81 1.85 -26.67
CA ALA A 511 10.87 0.67 -25.85
C ALA A 511 11.44 -0.54 -26.61
N LYS A 512 10.99 -0.80 -27.84
CA LYS A 512 11.53 -1.89 -28.68
C LYS A 512 13.03 -1.78 -28.93
N SER A 513 13.56 -0.57 -29.06
CA SER A 513 14.98 -0.34 -29.31
C SER A 513 15.89 -0.67 -28.12
N LEU A 514 15.33 -0.79 -26.92
CA LEU A 514 16.06 -1.13 -25.68
C LEU A 514 16.25 -2.64 -25.48
N ALA A 515 15.44 -3.46 -26.12
CA ALA A 515 15.51 -4.91 -25.98
C ALA A 515 16.71 -5.50 -26.75
N TYR A 516 17.42 -6.44 -26.13
CA TYR A 516 18.44 -7.22 -26.81
C TYR A 516 17.88 -8.54 -27.36
N ASN A 517 18.45 -9.00 -28.50
CA ASN A 517 18.10 -10.28 -29.10
C ASN A 517 18.87 -11.41 -28.40
N GLU A 518 18.18 -12.26 -27.64
CA GLU A 518 18.71 -13.60 -27.34
C GLU A 518 18.60 -14.46 -28.60
N LYS A 519 19.69 -15.17 -28.99
CA LYS A 519 19.65 -16.12 -30.09
C LYS A 519 18.45 -17.04 -29.92
N LYS A 520 17.63 -17.12 -31.00
CA LYS A 520 16.34 -17.82 -31.08
C LYS A 520 16.28 -19.12 -30.29
N GLY A 521 15.64 -19.13 -29.14
CA GLY A 521 14.97 -20.31 -28.59
C GLY A 521 13.49 -20.22 -28.96
N ASN A 522 12.89 -21.38 -29.20
CA ASN A 522 11.58 -21.67 -29.77
C ASN A 522 10.39 -21.01 -28.99
N TYR A 523 10.21 -19.69 -29.04
CA TYR A 523 9.22 -18.95 -28.21
C TYR A 523 7.95 -18.50 -28.94
N ASP A 524 7.82 -18.79 -30.25
CA ASP A 524 6.65 -18.36 -31.07
C ASP A 524 5.32 -19.03 -30.67
N ARG A 525 5.32 -20.07 -29.85
CA ARG A 525 4.09 -20.75 -29.41
C ARG A 525 3.38 -20.06 -28.23
N LEU A 526 4.07 -19.25 -27.43
CA LEU A 526 3.49 -18.62 -26.24
C LEU A 526 2.67 -17.36 -26.55
N PHE A 527 2.97 -16.67 -27.65
CA PHE A 527 2.27 -15.44 -28.04
C PHE A 527 0.86 -15.62 -28.61
N ARG A 528 0.46 -16.85 -28.98
CA ARG A 528 -0.89 -17.13 -29.50
C ARG A 528 -1.99 -17.14 -28.43
N PHE A 529 -1.64 -17.14 -27.13
CA PHE A 529 -2.61 -17.16 -26.03
C PHE A 529 -2.91 -15.80 -25.40
N ILE A 530 -2.37 -14.70 -25.95
CA ILE A 530 -2.52 -13.34 -25.39
C ILE A 530 -3.43 -12.45 -26.28
N LYS A 531 -3.91 -12.98 -27.41
CA LYS A 531 -4.97 -12.32 -28.19
C LYS A 531 -6.37 -12.82 -27.70
#